data_2db757b5fcf50bfe59ac34e6703d6d8e
#
_entry.id   2db757b5fcf50bfe59ac34e6703d6d8e
#
_cell.length_a   1.000
_cell.length_b   1.000
_cell.length_c   1.000
_cell.angle_alpha   90.00
_cell.angle_beta   90.00
_cell.angle_gamma   90.00
#
_symmetry.space_group_name_H-M   'P 1'
#
loop_
_entity.id
_entity.type
_entity.pdbx_description
1 polymer ?
#
loop_
_entity_poly.entity_id
_entity_poly.type
_entity_poly.pdbx_seq_one_letter_code
_entity_poly.pdbx_strand_id
1 'polypeptide(L)'
;QPNRLVAEMPELREMDFGKFENKTADELMNDPDYEQFIKGGLDNPPPNGESTREVINRCYEALNIIISDMMYEGLTNVAVCTHGGLIMNMLAGFGVPKRKPMDYACDFGEGFEVMVTASMWQRSNAFEVIGTYPPKYEEMPDYTVEDYYTD
;
A
#
# COMPACT_ATOMS: atom_id res chain seq x y z
N GLN A 1 -12.29 -18.75 -19.32
CA GLN A 1 -12.30 -17.53 -18.49
C GLN A 1 -11.98 -16.34 -19.35
N PRO A 2 -12.65 -15.19 -19.15
CA PRO A 2 -12.27 -14.00 -19.85
C PRO A 2 -10.81 -13.67 -19.58
N ASN A 3 -10.11 -13.20 -20.61
CA ASN A 3 -8.71 -12.79 -20.48
C ASN A 3 -8.58 -11.71 -19.42
N ARG A 4 -7.84 -12.00 -18.35
CA ARG A 4 -7.48 -11.00 -17.36
C ARG A 4 -6.33 -10.18 -17.91
N LEU A 5 -6.49 -8.88 -17.87
CA LEU A 5 -5.39 -7.98 -18.14
C LEU A 5 -4.37 -8.09 -17.02
N VAL A 6 -3.12 -8.39 -17.38
CA VAL A 6 -2.00 -8.39 -16.45
C VAL A 6 -0.97 -7.42 -16.99
N ALA A 7 -0.54 -6.47 -16.17
CA ALA A 7 0.49 -5.52 -16.50
C ALA A 7 1.58 -5.55 -15.43
N GLU A 8 2.83 -5.48 -15.86
CA GLU A 8 3.97 -5.29 -14.97
C GLU A 8 4.29 -3.81 -14.87
N MET A 9 4.48 -3.34 -13.65
CA MET A 9 4.72 -1.93 -13.37
C MET A 9 6.02 -1.76 -12.57
N PRO A 10 7.10 -1.27 -13.19
CA PRO A 10 8.37 -1.03 -12.48
C PRO A 10 8.24 -0.07 -11.31
N GLU A 11 7.26 0.83 -11.35
CA GLU A 11 6.94 1.78 -10.27
C GLU A 11 6.52 1.09 -8.98
N LEU A 12 6.05 -0.17 -9.07
CA LEU A 12 5.60 -0.97 -7.93
C LEU A 12 6.68 -1.89 -7.34
N ARG A 13 7.94 -1.74 -7.78
CA ARG A 13 9.06 -2.49 -7.17
C ARG A 13 9.24 -2.09 -5.71
N GLU A 14 9.82 -2.99 -4.90
CA GLU A 14 10.10 -2.70 -3.51
C GLU A 14 11.04 -1.50 -3.35
N MET A 15 10.94 -0.84 -2.20
CA MET A 15 11.86 0.22 -1.80
C MET A 15 13.29 -0.30 -1.79
N ASP A 16 14.21 0.48 -2.34
CA ASP A 16 15.65 0.21 -2.23
C ASP A 16 16.13 0.66 -0.85
N PHE A 17 16.42 -0.32 0.00
CA PHE A 17 16.92 -0.09 1.35
C PHE A 17 18.45 0.10 1.42
N GLY A 18 19.13 0.07 0.28
CA GLY A 18 20.57 0.31 0.20
C GLY A 18 21.38 -0.55 1.16
N LYS A 19 22.15 0.08 2.02
CA LYS A 19 22.98 -0.59 3.03
C LYS A 19 22.20 -1.57 3.93
N PHE A 20 20.90 -1.36 4.11
CA PHE A 20 20.10 -2.18 5.01
C PHE A 20 19.48 -3.41 4.34
N GLU A 21 19.73 -3.60 3.05
CA GLU A 21 19.29 -4.81 2.34
C GLU A 21 19.84 -6.08 2.96
N ASN A 22 18.99 -7.11 3.03
CA ASN A 22 19.35 -8.44 3.55
C ASN A 22 19.86 -8.47 4.98
N LYS A 23 19.52 -7.47 5.79
CA LYS A 23 19.85 -7.43 7.22
C LYS A 23 18.66 -7.82 8.06
N THR A 24 18.96 -8.52 9.15
CA THR A 24 17.96 -8.87 10.17
C THR A 24 17.61 -7.66 11.04
N ALA A 25 16.47 -7.72 11.71
CA ALA A 25 16.06 -6.69 12.65
C ALA A 25 17.11 -6.50 13.77
N ASP A 26 17.70 -7.59 14.27
CA ASP A 26 18.73 -7.54 15.31
C ASP A 26 20.00 -6.82 14.83
N GLU A 27 20.43 -7.09 13.61
CA GLU A 27 21.57 -6.40 13.01
C GLU A 27 21.30 -4.91 12.82
N LEU A 28 20.07 -4.54 12.41
CA LEU A 28 19.68 -3.16 12.20
C LEU A 28 19.54 -2.37 13.50
N MET A 29 19.05 -2.99 14.57
CA MET A 29 18.90 -2.34 15.87
C MET A 29 20.22 -1.82 16.45
N ASN A 30 21.32 -2.44 16.11
CA ASN A 30 22.66 -2.07 16.58
C ASN A 30 23.44 -1.19 15.59
N ASP A 31 22.84 -0.86 14.43
CA ASP A 31 23.48 -0.03 13.41
C ASP A 31 23.11 1.44 13.64
N PRO A 32 24.11 2.33 13.92
CA PRO A 32 23.85 3.75 14.14
C PRO A 32 23.27 4.45 12.90
N ASP A 33 23.59 4.01 11.69
CA ASP A 33 23.03 4.55 10.45
C ASP A 33 21.54 4.24 10.33
N TYR A 34 21.12 3.08 10.82
CA TYR A 34 19.70 2.70 10.84
C TYR A 34 18.89 3.56 11.81
N GLU A 35 19.43 3.83 12.99
CA GLU A 35 18.81 4.73 13.96
C GLU A 35 18.63 6.15 13.36
N GLN A 36 19.65 6.64 12.69
CA GLN A 36 19.62 7.94 12.02
C GLN A 36 18.60 7.96 10.87
N PHE A 37 18.52 6.88 10.11
CA PHE A 37 17.52 6.71 9.04
C PHE A 37 16.09 6.79 9.59
N ILE A 38 15.79 6.05 10.65
CA ILE A 38 14.45 6.05 11.27
C ILE A 38 14.07 7.44 11.78
N LYS A 39 15.00 8.19 12.34
CA LYS A 39 14.76 9.53 12.90
C LYS A 39 14.70 10.63 11.83
N GLY A 40 15.17 10.36 10.63
CA GLY A 40 15.49 11.40 9.64
C GLY A 40 14.34 11.91 8.79
N GLY A 41 13.15 11.33 8.88
CA GLY A 41 11.98 11.79 8.10
C GLY A 41 12.00 11.39 6.62
N LEU A 42 11.09 11.99 5.85
CA LEU A 42 10.78 11.56 4.49
C LEU A 42 11.92 11.71 3.47
N ASP A 43 12.76 12.71 3.65
CA ASP A 43 13.82 13.05 2.69
C ASP A 43 15.17 12.43 3.03
N ASN A 44 15.22 11.61 4.08
CA ASN A 44 16.45 10.98 4.54
C ASN A 44 16.51 9.52 4.03
N PRO A 45 17.29 9.25 2.95
CA PRO A 45 17.40 7.88 2.45
C PRO A 45 18.32 7.03 3.34
N PRO A 46 18.15 5.71 3.34
CA PRO A 46 19.21 4.83 3.81
C PRO A 46 20.46 5.03 2.94
N PRO A 47 21.66 4.79 3.47
CA PRO A 47 22.89 4.87 2.63
C PRO A 47 22.78 4.02 1.37
N ASN A 48 22.96 4.62 0.22
CA ASN A 48 22.84 4.01 -1.12
C ASN A 48 21.43 3.50 -1.48
N GLY A 49 20.40 4.00 -0.82
CA GLY A 49 19.02 3.61 -1.07
C GLY A 49 18.10 4.77 -1.42
N GLU A 50 16.80 4.49 -1.47
CA GLU A 50 15.74 5.46 -1.73
C GLU A 50 15.25 6.13 -0.44
N SER A 51 14.88 7.40 -0.54
CA SER A 51 14.10 8.05 0.53
C SER A 51 12.63 7.61 0.49
N THR A 52 11.95 7.76 1.61
CA THR A 52 10.49 7.52 1.68
C THR A 52 9.73 8.43 0.71
N ARG A 53 10.17 9.66 0.53
CA ARG A 53 9.57 10.59 -0.45
C ARG A 53 9.69 10.08 -1.88
N GLU A 54 10.83 9.54 -2.25
CA GLU A 54 11.01 8.94 -3.59
C GLU A 54 10.08 7.75 -3.80
N VAL A 55 9.90 6.91 -2.79
CA VAL A 55 8.94 5.80 -2.82
C VAL A 55 7.50 6.31 -2.98
N ILE A 56 7.10 7.31 -2.20
CA ILE A 56 5.77 7.91 -2.29
C ILE A 56 5.52 8.50 -3.68
N ASN A 57 6.50 9.17 -4.26
CA ASN A 57 6.40 9.71 -5.61
C ASN A 57 6.20 8.60 -6.66
N ARG A 58 6.90 7.49 -6.54
CA ARG A 58 6.69 6.32 -7.39
C ARG A 58 5.31 5.71 -7.23
N CYS A 59 4.81 5.63 -6.00
CA CYS A 59 3.45 5.17 -5.71
C CYS A 59 2.42 6.09 -6.37
N TYR A 60 2.61 7.39 -6.31
CA TYR A 60 1.75 8.36 -6.97
C TYR A 60 1.69 8.15 -8.49
N GLU A 61 2.84 7.96 -9.13
CA GLU A 61 2.90 7.67 -10.57
C GLU A 61 2.17 6.37 -10.91
N ALA A 62 2.39 5.32 -10.13
CA ALA A 62 1.71 4.04 -10.31
C ALA A 62 0.20 4.16 -10.16
N LEU A 63 -0.28 4.85 -9.13
CA LEU A 63 -1.71 5.07 -8.88
C LEU A 63 -2.36 5.88 -10.00
N ASN A 64 -1.69 6.90 -10.52
CA ASN A 64 -2.19 7.65 -11.67
C ASN A 64 -2.40 6.76 -12.90
N ILE A 65 -1.43 5.89 -13.19
CA ILE A 65 -1.53 4.94 -14.31
C ILE A 65 -2.69 3.97 -14.07
N ILE A 66 -2.74 3.34 -12.91
CA ILE A 66 -3.76 2.34 -12.57
C ILE A 66 -5.17 2.93 -12.65
N ILE A 67 -5.38 4.08 -12.01
CA ILE A 67 -6.70 4.72 -11.96
C ILE A 67 -7.11 5.22 -13.35
N SER A 68 -6.18 5.77 -14.12
CA SER A 68 -6.45 6.19 -15.50
C SER A 68 -6.83 5.01 -16.39
N ASP A 69 -6.12 3.89 -16.26
CA ASP A 69 -6.42 2.66 -17.02
C ASP A 69 -7.78 2.08 -16.62
N MET A 70 -8.10 2.08 -15.33
CA MET A 70 -9.41 1.65 -14.84
C MET A 70 -10.54 2.47 -15.48
N MET A 71 -10.38 3.78 -15.52
CA MET A 71 -11.37 4.68 -16.11
C MET A 71 -11.49 4.45 -17.62
N TYR A 72 -10.37 4.36 -18.32
CA TYR A 72 -10.35 4.19 -19.77
C TYR A 72 -10.93 2.85 -20.21
N GLU A 73 -10.57 1.77 -19.50
CA GLU A 73 -11.03 0.41 -19.81
C GLU A 73 -12.38 0.05 -19.18
N GLY A 74 -12.95 0.92 -18.35
CA GLY A 74 -14.20 0.66 -17.64
C GLY A 74 -14.08 -0.45 -16.59
N LEU A 75 -12.92 -0.59 -15.97
CA LEU A 75 -12.67 -1.60 -14.93
C LEU A 75 -13.19 -1.12 -13.58
N THR A 76 -13.90 -2.00 -12.88
CA THR A 76 -14.46 -1.71 -11.56
C THR A 76 -13.66 -2.33 -10.42
N ASN A 77 -12.89 -3.38 -10.69
CA ASN A 77 -12.08 -4.07 -9.71
C ASN A 77 -10.72 -4.40 -10.30
N VAL A 78 -9.67 -4.04 -9.59
CA VAL A 78 -8.28 -4.32 -9.95
C VAL A 78 -7.54 -4.86 -8.73
N ALA A 79 -6.76 -5.92 -8.92
CA ALA A 79 -5.83 -6.40 -7.92
C ALA A 79 -4.44 -5.87 -8.23
N VAL A 80 -3.79 -5.28 -7.22
CA VAL A 80 -2.43 -4.78 -7.30
C VAL A 80 -1.55 -5.63 -6.40
N CYS A 81 -0.61 -6.36 -6.99
CA CYS A 81 0.40 -7.11 -6.25
C CYS A 81 1.68 -6.29 -6.18
N THR A 82 2.12 -6.03 -4.96
CA THR A 82 3.34 -5.27 -4.72
C THR A 82 4.02 -5.77 -3.44
N HIS A 83 4.78 -4.95 -2.78
CA HIS A 83 5.64 -5.30 -1.65
C HIS A 83 5.25 -4.54 -0.39
N GLY A 84 5.65 -5.07 0.77
CA GLY A 84 5.26 -4.52 2.07
C GLY A 84 5.62 -3.04 2.25
N GLY A 85 6.82 -2.64 1.87
CA GLY A 85 7.25 -1.24 1.96
C GLY A 85 6.42 -0.30 1.09
N LEU A 86 6.04 -0.75 -0.11
CA LEU A 86 5.17 0.01 -1.02
C LEU A 86 3.75 0.11 -0.46
N ILE A 87 3.19 -0.98 0.01
CA ILE A 87 1.85 -1.02 0.61
C ILE A 87 1.78 -0.03 1.78
N MET A 88 2.71 -0.11 2.71
CA MET A 88 2.75 0.75 3.89
C MET A 88 2.82 2.23 3.53
N ASN A 89 3.71 2.61 2.64
CA ASN A 89 3.90 4.00 2.25
C ASN A 89 2.78 4.53 1.35
N MET A 90 2.26 3.70 0.46
CA MET A 90 1.14 4.05 -0.41
C MET A 90 -0.13 4.33 0.40
N LEU A 91 -0.46 3.44 1.34
CA LEU A 91 -1.66 3.62 2.16
C LEU A 91 -1.50 4.76 3.17
N ALA A 92 -0.33 4.92 3.76
CA ALA A 92 -0.06 6.06 4.63
C ALA A 92 -0.09 7.40 3.89
N GLY A 93 0.43 7.43 2.65
CA GLY A 93 0.49 8.64 1.83
C GLY A 93 -0.84 9.09 1.26
N PHE A 94 -1.66 8.15 0.79
CA PHE A 94 -2.88 8.45 0.01
C PHE A 94 -4.17 7.91 0.62
N GLY A 95 -4.07 7.06 1.64
CA GLY A 95 -5.23 6.45 2.28
C GLY A 95 -5.95 7.41 3.24
N VAL A 96 -7.27 7.27 3.32
CA VAL A 96 -8.09 7.87 4.37
C VAL A 96 -8.88 6.76 5.08
N PRO A 97 -9.02 6.83 6.40
CA PRO A 97 -8.47 7.82 7.33
C PRO A 97 -6.93 7.78 7.40
N LYS A 98 -6.32 8.92 7.72
CA LYS A 98 -4.85 9.00 7.83
C LYS A 98 -4.32 8.14 8.96
N ARG A 99 -3.33 7.30 8.62
CA ARG A 99 -2.64 6.41 9.57
C ARG A 99 -1.14 6.41 9.28
N LYS A 100 -0.37 5.88 10.22
CA LYS A 100 1.08 5.72 10.08
C LYS A 100 1.40 4.52 9.19
N PRO A 101 2.55 4.51 8.49
CA PRO A 101 2.94 3.37 7.66
C PRO A 101 2.90 2.02 8.38
N MET A 102 3.35 1.95 9.63
CA MET A 102 3.36 0.71 10.40
C MET A 102 1.98 0.13 10.68
N ASP A 103 0.94 0.96 10.68
CA ASP A 103 -0.44 0.49 10.83
C ASP A 103 -0.90 -0.35 9.63
N TYR A 104 -0.20 -0.26 8.51
CA TYR A 104 -0.45 -1.00 7.28
C TYR A 104 0.54 -2.14 7.03
N ALA A 105 1.31 -2.54 8.04
CA ALA A 105 2.16 -3.72 7.95
C ALA A 105 1.30 -4.97 7.74
N CYS A 106 1.69 -5.82 6.80
CA CYS A 106 0.98 -7.05 6.49
C CYS A 106 1.96 -8.17 6.12
N ASP A 107 1.52 -9.41 6.28
CA ASP A 107 2.28 -10.59 5.90
C ASP A 107 2.14 -10.89 4.39
N PHE A 108 2.91 -11.84 3.90
CA PHE A 108 2.82 -12.29 2.51
C PHE A 108 1.42 -12.83 2.20
N GLY A 109 0.88 -12.43 1.06
CA GLY A 109 -0.46 -12.80 0.65
C GLY A 109 -1.58 -12.02 1.31
N GLU A 110 -1.24 -11.07 2.15
CA GLU A 110 -2.17 -10.14 2.78
C GLU A 110 -2.06 -8.75 2.18
N GLY A 111 -3.05 -7.94 2.42
CA GLY A 111 -3.08 -6.55 1.98
C GLY A 111 -4.34 -5.85 2.44
N PHE A 112 -4.78 -4.89 1.63
CA PHE A 112 -5.91 -4.03 1.99
C PHE A 112 -6.83 -3.85 0.78
N GLU A 113 -8.10 -3.70 1.08
CA GLU A 113 -9.09 -3.29 0.11
C GLU A 113 -9.29 -1.79 0.19
N VAL A 114 -9.23 -1.13 -0.94
CA VAL A 114 -9.42 0.31 -1.04
C VAL A 114 -10.50 0.64 -2.06
N MET A 115 -11.19 1.74 -1.84
CA MET A 115 -12.18 2.27 -2.75
C MET A 115 -11.72 3.65 -3.23
N VAL A 116 -11.79 3.87 -4.52
CA VAL A 116 -11.43 5.14 -5.13
C VAL A 116 -12.45 5.51 -6.22
N THR A 117 -12.79 6.79 -6.27
CA THR A 117 -13.54 7.35 -7.40
C THR A 117 -12.61 8.29 -8.19
N ALA A 118 -12.91 8.49 -9.47
CA ALA A 118 -12.19 9.46 -10.30
C ALA A 118 -12.16 10.85 -9.64
N SER A 119 -13.29 11.26 -9.08
CA SER A 119 -13.42 12.55 -8.39
C SER A 119 -12.55 12.65 -7.14
N MET A 120 -12.54 11.62 -6.29
CA MET A 120 -11.67 11.57 -5.12
C MET A 120 -10.20 11.72 -5.50
N TRP A 121 -9.78 10.94 -6.48
CA TRP A 121 -8.38 10.96 -6.91
C TRP A 121 -7.98 12.29 -7.53
N GLN A 122 -8.79 12.84 -8.42
CA GLN A 122 -8.52 14.10 -9.09
C GLN A 122 -8.49 15.30 -8.14
N ARG A 123 -9.37 15.30 -7.13
CA ARG A 123 -9.49 16.41 -6.18
C ARG A 123 -8.51 16.36 -5.03
N SER A 124 -8.23 15.15 -4.52
CA SER A 124 -7.55 14.99 -3.24
C SER A 124 -6.37 14.04 -3.29
N ASN A 125 -6.13 13.36 -4.41
CA ASN A 125 -5.15 12.26 -4.51
C ASN A 125 -5.28 11.30 -3.32
N ALA A 126 -6.51 10.84 -3.07
CA ALA A 126 -6.85 10.01 -1.94
C ALA A 126 -7.75 8.86 -2.36
N PHE A 127 -7.66 7.77 -1.60
CA PHE A 127 -8.58 6.65 -1.65
C PHE A 127 -9.00 6.26 -0.23
N GLU A 128 -10.13 5.61 -0.09
CA GLU A 128 -10.62 5.12 1.20
C GLU A 128 -10.12 3.70 1.44
N VAL A 129 -9.51 3.47 2.59
CA VAL A 129 -9.12 2.12 3.04
C VAL A 129 -10.33 1.53 3.76
N ILE A 130 -10.92 0.48 3.19
CA ILE A 130 -12.18 -0.09 3.68
C ILE A 130 -12.00 -1.37 4.49
N GLY A 131 -10.87 -2.02 4.41
CA GLY A 131 -10.60 -3.21 5.20
C GLY A 131 -9.32 -3.91 4.81
N THR A 132 -9.03 -5.03 5.49
CA THR A 132 -7.95 -5.92 5.15
C THR A 132 -8.37 -6.91 4.06
N TYR A 133 -7.40 -7.42 3.31
CA TYR A 133 -7.62 -8.46 2.31
C TYR A 133 -6.56 -9.57 2.46
N PRO A 134 -6.94 -10.85 2.57
CA PRO A 134 -8.32 -11.29 2.80
C PRO A 134 -8.90 -10.73 4.10
N PRO A 135 -10.24 -10.60 4.22
CA PRO A 135 -10.85 -10.10 5.44
C PRO A 135 -10.46 -10.95 6.64
N LYS A 136 -10.10 -10.30 7.74
CA LYS A 136 -9.88 -11.01 9.01
C LYS A 136 -11.22 -11.40 9.60
N TYR A 137 -11.26 -12.57 10.24
CA TYR A 137 -12.49 -13.10 10.82
C TYR A 137 -13.14 -12.12 11.83
N GLU A 138 -12.32 -11.37 12.53
CA GLU A 138 -12.74 -10.35 13.50
C GLU A 138 -13.39 -9.12 12.84
N GLU A 139 -13.14 -8.92 11.55
CA GLU A 139 -13.70 -7.80 10.77
C GLU A 139 -14.95 -8.22 9.98
N MET A 140 -15.25 -9.53 9.95
CA MET A 140 -16.48 -10.00 9.32
C MET A 140 -17.67 -9.66 10.19
N PRO A 141 -18.73 -9.08 9.62
CA PRO A 141 -19.96 -8.86 10.35
C PRO A 141 -20.44 -10.18 10.94
N ASP A 142 -20.79 -10.17 12.22
CA ASP A 142 -21.36 -11.34 12.89
C ASP A 142 -22.81 -11.50 12.43
N TYR A 143 -22.98 -11.99 11.21
CA TYR A 143 -24.28 -12.31 10.67
C TYR A 143 -24.75 -13.62 11.26
N THR A 144 -25.71 -13.55 12.14
CA THR A 144 -26.45 -14.74 12.59
C THR A 144 -27.47 -15.15 11.54
N VAL A 145 -27.88 -16.43 11.55
CA VAL A 145 -28.93 -16.92 10.65
C VAL A 145 -30.22 -16.09 10.79
N GLU A 146 -30.45 -15.51 11.96
CA GLU A 146 -31.59 -14.65 12.26
C GLU A 146 -31.56 -13.35 11.47
N ASP A 147 -30.38 -12.80 11.16
CA ASP A 147 -30.23 -11.55 10.40
C ASP A 147 -30.74 -11.69 8.95
N TYR A 148 -30.79 -12.91 8.41
CA TYR A 148 -31.31 -13.18 7.07
C TYR A 148 -32.83 -13.30 7.00
N TYR A 149 -33.51 -13.44 8.15
CA TYR A 149 -34.95 -13.70 8.25
C TYR A 149 -35.73 -12.61 8.99
N THR A 150 -35.05 -11.57 9.44
CA THR A 150 -35.69 -10.39 10.02
C THR A 150 -35.93 -9.34 8.94
N ASP A 151 -37.19 -8.94 8.80
CA ASP A 151 -37.62 -7.85 7.90
C ASP A 151 -37.03 -6.50 8.30
#